data_ad6e52877594c90ee8e2163258d062e3
#
_entry.id   ad6e52877594c90ee8e2163258d062e3
#
_cell.length_a   1.000
_cell.length_b   1.000
_cell.length_c   1.000
_cell.angle_alpha   90.00
_cell.angle_beta   90.00
_cell.angle_gamma   90.00
#
_symmetry.space_group_name_H-M   'P 1'
#
loop_
_entity.id
_entity.type
_entity.pdbx_description
1 polymer ?
#
loop_
_entity_poly.entity_id
_entity_poly.type
_entity_poly.pdbx_seq_one_letter_code
_entity_poly.pdbx_strand_id
1 'polypeptide(L)'
;MVLHGSSSPKPCPNTKNCRMLLLIDNYDSFTYNLVHYLGDLGAEVEIRRNDQIDVQAAMAMNPAGIILSPGPCDPDQAGICLALTAAAAETSTPLLGVCLGHQTLGQAFGGKVVRAGEIVHGKMGMMHHKGQGVFAGLPSPFAATRYHSLIVDRATLPDCLEITAELEDGTIMGLQHRDLPLHGVQFHPESIRSDHGHQMLQNFLNNVKVPA
;
A
#
# COMPACT_ATOMS: atom_id res chain seq x y z
N MET A 1 31.95 -36.68 16.67
CA MET A 1 30.49 -36.87 16.74
C MET A 1 29.90 -35.57 17.33
N VAL A 2 29.57 -34.62 16.47
CA VAL A 2 29.08 -33.28 16.89
C VAL A 2 27.58 -33.22 16.55
N LEU A 3 26.76 -33.15 17.59
CA LEU A 3 25.32 -33.05 17.47
C LEU A 3 24.93 -31.60 17.13
N HIS A 4 24.43 -31.38 15.91
CA HIS A 4 23.79 -30.13 15.54
C HIS A 4 22.38 -30.06 16.16
N GLY A 5 22.25 -29.24 17.20
CA GLY A 5 20.97 -28.89 17.78
C GLY A 5 20.22 -27.97 16.82
N SER A 6 19.14 -28.46 16.22
CA SER A 6 18.17 -27.64 15.51
C SER A 6 17.35 -26.85 16.52
N SER A 7 17.65 -25.56 16.69
CA SER A 7 16.79 -24.65 17.44
C SER A 7 15.60 -24.25 16.59
N SER A 8 14.46 -24.86 16.87
CA SER A 8 13.16 -24.39 16.39
C SER A 8 12.92 -22.96 16.89
N PRO A 9 12.36 -22.03 16.09
CA PRO A 9 12.02 -20.71 16.56
C PRO A 9 10.99 -20.82 17.69
N LYS A 10 11.27 -20.13 18.80
CA LYS A 10 10.35 -20.09 19.94
C LYS A 10 9.06 -19.37 19.53
N PRO A 11 7.87 -19.88 19.87
CA PRO A 11 6.62 -19.17 19.60
C PRO A 11 6.58 -17.87 20.41
N CYS A 12 6.13 -16.80 19.80
CA CYS A 12 5.93 -15.50 20.43
C CYS A 12 4.97 -15.61 21.62
N PRO A 13 5.29 -15.00 22.79
CA PRO A 13 4.54 -15.22 24.03
C PRO A 13 3.27 -14.37 24.19
N ASN A 14 2.67 -13.84 23.13
CA ASN A 14 1.39 -13.12 23.30
C ASN A 14 0.54 -13.13 22.02
N THR A 15 -0.32 -14.15 21.88
CA THR A 15 -1.21 -14.35 20.71
C THR A 15 -2.44 -13.42 20.70
N LYS A 16 -2.52 -12.40 21.55
CA LYS A 16 -3.74 -11.56 21.68
C LYS A 16 -3.71 -10.23 20.92
N ASN A 17 -2.62 -9.87 20.21
CA ASN A 17 -2.56 -8.57 19.50
C ASN A 17 -1.68 -8.58 18.24
N CYS A 18 -1.48 -9.72 17.58
CA CYS A 18 -0.67 -9.76 16.37
C CYS A 18 -1.47 -9.19 15.20
N ARG A 19 -1.14 -7.98 14.79
CA ARG A 19 -1.69 -7.33 13.58
C ARG A 19 -0.93 -7.84 12.37
N MET A 20 -1.18 -9.08 11.93
CA MET A 20 -0.53 -9.62 10.74
C MET A 20 -1.07 -8.87 9.51
N LEU A 21 -0.17 -8.20 8.83
CA LEU A 21 -0.42 -7.58 7.53
C LEU A 21 0.04 -8.54 6.44
N LEU A 22 -0.77 -8.68 5.40
CA LEU A 22 -0.34 -9.36 4.19
C LEU A 22 0.22 -8.33 3.21
N LEU A 23 1.50 -8.44 2.89
CA LEU A 23 2.13 -7.61 1.88
C LEU A 23 2.30 -8.41 0.59
N ILE A 24 1.70 -7.92 -0.50
CA ILE A 24 1.89 -8.48 -1.83
C ILE A 24 3.07 -7.77 -2.49
N ASP A 25 4.13 -8.54 -2.72
CA ASP A 25 5.35 -8.08 -3.38
C ASP A 25 5.20 -8.18 -4.90
N ASN A 26 5.18 -7.02 -5.54
CA ASN A 26 5.13 -6.87 -7.00
C ASN A 26 6.53 -6.85 -7.65
N TYR A 27 7.51 -7.55 -7.06
CA TYR A 27 8.88 -7.63 -7.57
C TYR A 27 9.62 -6.29 -7.57
N ASP A 28 9.41 -5.49 -6.52
CA ASP A 28 10.02 -4.18 -6.37
C ASP A 28 11.14 -4.18 -5.32
N SER A 29 12.22 -3.45 -5.60
CA SER A 29 13.36 -3.33 -4.69
C SER A 29 13.04 -2.55 -3.40
N PHE A 30 12.01 -1.71 -3.39
CA PHE A 30 11.58 -0.93 -2.22
C PHE A 30 10.60 -1.70 -1.32
N THR A 31 10.12 -2.87 -1.72
CA THR A 31 9.20 -3.70 -0.90
C THR A 31 9.73 -3.92 0.51
N TYR A 32 11.02 -4.23 0.65
CA TYR A 32 11.62 -4.48 1.96
C TYR A 32 11.74 -3.22 2.84
N ASN A 33 11.79 -2.02 2.25
CA ASN A 33 11.73 -0.78 3.02
C ASN A 33 10.35 -0.59 3.67
N LEU A 34 9.26 -0.93 2.95
CA LEU A 34 7.92 -0.97 3.53
C LEU A 34 7.85 -1.94 4.71
N VAL A 35 8.41 -3.15 4.55
CA VAL A 35 8.46 -4.15 5.62
C VAL A 35 9.20 -3.64 6.83
N HIS A 36 10.36 -2.98 6.64
CA HIS A 36 11.14 -2.39 7.73
C HIS A 36 10.35 -1.30 8.47
N TYR A 37 9.76 -0.35 7.73
CA TYR A 37 8.98 0.73 8.35
C TYR A 37 7.78 0.21 9.13
N LEU A 38 7.08 -0.80 8.60
CA LEU A 38 5.96 -1.45 9.30
C LEU A 38 6.45 -2.22 10.53
N GLY A 39 7.60 -2.89 10.44
CA GLY A 39 8.25 -3.57 11.55
C GLY A 39 8.65 -2.60 12.66
N ASP A 40 9.21 -1.42 12.32
CA ASP A 40 9.53 -0.35 13.27
C ASP A 40 8.28 0.15 14.02
N LEU A 41 7.12 0.10 13.35
CA LEU A 41 5.82 0.44 13.93
C LEU A 41 5.16 -0.73 14.68
N GLY A 42 5.84 -1.88 14.80
CA GLY A 42 5.38 -3.04 15.56
C GLY A 42 4.37 -3.92 14.83
N ALA A 43 4.23 -3.79 13.51
CA ALA A 43 3.38 -4.68 12.72
C ALA A 43 4.14 -5.98 12.36
N GLU A 44 3.44 -7.11 12.40
CA GLU A 44 3.89 -8.36 11.81
C GLU A 44 3.49 -8.39 10.34
N VAL A 45 4.46 -8.62 9.45
CA VAL A 45 4.25 -8.59 8.00
C VAL A 45 4.56 -9.94 7.39
N GLU A 46 3.57 -10.55 6.76
CA GLU A 46 3.72 -11.73 5.94
C GLU A 46 3.82 -11.31 4.47
N ILE A 47 4.88 -11.75 3.78
CA ILE A 47 5.16 -11.34 2.40
C ILE A 47 4.81 -12.49 1.47
N ARG A 48 4.06 -12.18 0.40
CA ARG A 48 3.78 -13.12 -0.70
C ARG A 48 3.99 -12.41 -2.03
N ARG A 49 4.57 -13.11 -2.99
CA ARG A 49 4.68 -12.63 -4.36
C ARG A 49 3.32 -12.64 -5.05
N ASN A 50 3.07 -11.67 -5.91
CA ASN A 50 1.79 -11.44 -6.58
C ASN A 50 1.35 -12.60 -7.50
N ASP A 51 2.26 -13.49 -7.87
CA ASP A 51 2.07 -14.67 -8.72
C ASP A 51 2.24 -16.01 -7.98
N GLN A 52 2.54 -15.99 -6.67
CA GLN A 52 2.81 -17.19 -5.86
C GLN A 52 1.71 -17.50 -4.84
N ILE A 53 0.63 -16.75 -4.86
CA ILE A 53 -0.55 -16.97 -4.02
C ILE A 53 -1.78 -16.59 -4.84
N ASP A 54 -2.88 -17.28 -4.64
CA ASP A 54 -4.18 -16.88 -5.17
C ASP A 54 -4.99 -16.06 -4.15
N VAL A 55 -6.06 -15.43 -4.62
CA VAL A 55 -6.91 -14.56 -3.80
C VAL A 55 -7.55 -15.33 -2.63
N GLN A 56 -8.01 -16.57 -2.87
CA GLN A 56 -8.65 -17.37 -1.85
C GLN A 56 -7.67 -17.69 -0.71
N ALA A 57 -6.46 -18.11 -1.04
CA ALA A 57 -5.40 -18.39 -0.06
C ALA A 57 -4.98 -17.12 0.69
N ALA A 58 -4.85 -15.99 -0.01
CA ALA A 58 -4.53 -14.70 0.59
C ALA A 58 -5.58 -14.26 1.62
N MET A 59 -6.86 -14.33 1.28
CA MET A 59 -7.95 -13.97 2.19
C MET A 59 -8.15 -15.00 3.32
N ALA A 60 -7.86 -16.30 3.06
CA ALA A 60 -7.91 -17.35 4.09
C ALA A 60 -6.85 -17.16 5.20
N MET A 61 -5.78 -16.40 4.95
CA MET A 61 -4.82 -16.00 5.99
C MET A 61 -5.43 -15.03 7.01
N ASN A 62 -6.63 -14.51 6.75
CA ASN A 62 -7.35 -13.55 7.59
C ASN A 62 -6.47 -12.34 7.99
N PRO A 63 -5.86 -11.64 7.02
CA PRO A 63 -4.98 -10.51 7.32
C PRO A 63 -5.77 -9.38 7.98
N ALA A 64 -5.17 -8.74 8.97
CA ALA A 64 -5.74 -7.55 9.60
C ALA A 64 -5.74 -6.34 8.66
N GLY A 65 -4.87 -6.36 7.66
CA GLY A 65 -4.78 -5.39 6.57
C GLY A 65 -3.90 -5.92 5.44
N ILE A 66 -4.06 -5.35 4.26
CA ILE A 66 -3.34 -5.73 3.04
C ILE A 66 -2.52 -4.53 2.55
N ILE A 67 -1.29 -4.80 2.12
CA ILE A 67 -0.45 -3.80 1.45
C ILE A 67 -0.09 -4.32 0.07
N LEU A 68 -0.36 -3.52 -0.95
CA LEU A 68 0.11 -3.76 -2.31
C LEU A 68 1.37 -2.91 -2.54
N SER A 69 2.50 -3.56 -2.77
CA SER A 69 3.79 -2.88 -2.95
C SER A 69 3.86 -2.10 -4.27
N PRO A 70 4.85 -1.22 -4.41
CA PRO A 70 5.30 -0.77 -5.72
C PRO A 70 5.64 -1.97 -6.62
N GLY A 71 5.77 -1.72 -7.92
CA GLY A 71 6.16 -2.73 -8.89
C GLY A 71 6.32 -2.19 -10.30
N PRO A 72 6.89 -2.98 -11.21
CA PRO A 72 6.98 -2.65 -12.61
C PRO A 72 5.63 -2.83 -13.34
N CYS A 73 5.59 -2.42 -14.61
CA CYS A 73 4.47 -2.56 -15.53
C CYS A 73 3.21 -1.78 -15.10
N ASP A 74 2.05 -2.42 -15.17
CA ASP A 74 0.73 -1.86 -14.90
C ASP A 74 -0.12 -2.84 -14.06
N PRO A 75 -1.31 -2.42 -13.58
CA PRO A 75 -2.16 -3.28 -12.75
C PRO A 75 -2.62 -4.58 -13.42
N ASP A 76 -2.75 -4.63 -14.74
CA ASP A 76 -3.17 -5.84 -15.47
C ASP A 76 -2.08 -6.94 -15.40
N GLN A 77 -0.84 -6.55 -15.16
CA GLN A 77 0.32 -7.42 -15.05
C GLN A 77 0.76 -7.65 -13.58
N ALA A 78 -0.01 -7.14 -12.61
CA ALA A 78 0.29 -7.24 -11.18
C ALA A 78 -0.28 -8.50 -10.51
N GLY A 79 -0.39 -9.62 -11.24
CA GLY A 79 -0.85 -10.90 -10.70
C GLY A 79 -2.23 -10.80 -10.04
N ILE A 80 -2.34 -11.17 -8.76
CA ILE A 80 -3.62 -11.19 -8.04
C ILE A 80 -4.12 -9.81 -7.60
N CYS A 81 -3.34 -8.73 -7.76
CA CYS A 81 -3.58 -7.46 -7.07
C CYS A 81 -4.96 -6.84 -7.35
N LEU A 82 -5.44 -6.86 -8.61
CA LEU A 82 -6.79 -6.36 -8.95
C LEU A 82 -7.89 -7.17 -8.26
N ALA A 83 -7.83 -8.49 -8.37
CA ALA A 83 -8.82 -9.38 -7.77
C ALA A 83 -8.76 -9.37 -6.24
N LEU A 84 -7.56 -9.22 -5.65
CA LEU A 84 -7.39 -9.10 -4.21
C LEU A 84 -7.94 -7.76 -3.69
N THR A 85 -7.81 -6.68 -4.46
CA THR A 85 -8.42 -5.38 -4.11
C THR A 85 -9.95 -5.49 -4.07
N ALA A 86 -10.56 -6.18 -5.05
CA ALA A 86 -12.00 -6.44 -5.05
C ALA A 86 -12.44 -7.29 -3.84
N ALA A 87 -11.71 -8.36 -3.52
CA ALA A 87 -11.98 -9.20 -2.34
C ALA A 87 -11.83 -8.44 -1.02
N ALA A 88 -10.84 -7.55 -0.92
CA ALA A 88 -10.66 -6.66 0.23
C ALA A 88 -11.84 -5.69 0.39
N ALA A 89 -12.37 -5.17 -0.73
CA ALA A 89 -13.56 -4.33 -0.73
C ALA A 89 -14.80 -5.07 -0.22
N GLU A 90 -15.05 -6.29 -0.72
CA GLU A 90 -16.19 -7.13 -0.31
C GLU A 90 -16.17 -7.45 1.19
N THR A 91 -14.99 -7.65 1.77
CA THR A 91 -14.82 -7.99 3.19
C THR A 91 -14.54 -6.78 4.08
N SER A 92 -14.46 -5.57 3.51
CA SER A 92 -14.02 -4.35 4.20
C SER A 92 -12.66 -4.53 4.91
N THR A 93 -11.78 -5.35 4.34
CA THR A 93 -10.40 -5.52 4.84
C THR A 93 -9.59 -4.27 4.49
N PRO A 94 -8.94 -3.62 5.48
CA PRO A 94 -8.11 -2.44 5.21
C PRO A 94 -7.03 -2.73 4.17
N LEU A 95 -6.86 -1.81 3.20
CA LEU A 95 -5.87 -1.95 2.15
C LEU A 95 -5.13 -0.64 1.90
N LEU A 96 -3.81 -0.72 1.77
CA LEU A 96 -2.96 0.38 1.30
C LEU A 96 -2.21 -0.04 0.04
N GLY A 97 -2.46 0.66 -1.06
CA GLY A 97 -1.70 0.52 -2.30
C GLY A 97 -0.60 1.58 -2.42
N VAL A 98 0.62 1.17 -2.72
CA VAL A 98 1.77 2.06 -2.95
C VAL A 98 2.19 1.97 -4.41
N CYS A 99 2.29 3.11 -5.09
CA CYS A 99 2.68 3.27 -6.49
C CYS A 99 1.85 2.38 -7.44
N LEU A 100 2.32 1.21 -7.86
CA LEU A 100 1.53 0.23 -8.63
C LEU A 100 0.26 -0.19 -7.86
N GLY A 101 0.35 -0.37 -6.54
CA GLY A 101 -0.80 -0.69 -5.69
C GLY A 101 -1.85 0.43 -5.67
N HIS A 102 -1.45 1.70 -5.72
CA HIS A 102 -2.36 2.84 -5.87
C HIS A 102 -3.07 2.82 -7.23
N GLN A 103 -2.33 2.54 -8.30
CA GLN A 103 -2.90 2.41 -9.64
C GLN A 103 -3.88 1.22 -9.70
N THR A 104 -3.53 0.12 -9.04
CA THR A 104 -4.41 -1.06 -8.87
C THR A 104 -5.71 -0.68 -8.18
N LEU A 105 -5.67 0.12 -7.11
CA LEU A 105 -6.87 0.63 -6.44
C LEU A 105 -7.73 1.45 -7.42
N GLY A 106 -7.13 2.40 -8.14
CA GLY A 106 -7.84 3.20 -9.13
C GLY A 106 -8.54 2.34 -10.19
N GLN A 107 -7.83 1.36 -10.74
CA GLN A 107 -8.33 0.50 -11.82
C GLN A 107 -9.37 -0.53 -11.33
N ALA A 108 -9.23 -1.08 -10.13
CA ALA A 108 -10.16 -2.06 -9.57
C ALA A 108 -11.59 -1.52 -9.46
N PHE A 109 -11.75 -0.21 -9.30
CA PHE A 109 -13.04 0.47 -9.25
C PHE A 109 -13.47 1.10 -10.57
N GLY A 110 -12.75 0.85 -11.68
CA GLY A 110 -13.13 1.26 -13.03
C GLY A 110 -12.44 2.53 -13.55
N GLY A 111 -11.53 3.12 -12.78
CA GLY A 111 -10.65 4.18 -13.27
C GLY A 111 -9.63 3.65 -14.29
N LYS A 112 -9.09 4.52 -15.12
CA LYS A 112 -8.05 4.17 -16.09
C LYS A 112 -6.68 4.55 -15.57
N VAL A 113 -5.70 3.70 -15.87
CA VAL A 113 -4.28 3.99 -15.66
C VAL A 113 -3.69 4.38 -17.01
N VAL A 114 -3.06 5.55 -17.07
CA VAL A 114 -2.55 6.15 -18.30
C VAL A 114 -1.10 6.58 -18.13
N ARG A 115 -0.41 6.82 -19.24
CA ARG A 115 0.95 7.39 -19.21
C ARG A 115 0.92 8.78 -18.60
N ALA A 116 1.83 9.03 -17.66
CA ALA A 116 2.06 10.36 -17.12
C ALA A 116 2.61 11.29 -18.22
N GLY A 117 2.30 12.59 -18.12
CA GLY A 117 2.88 13.59 -19.00
C GLY A 117 4.41 13.67 -18.90
N GLU A 118 4.96 13.30 -17.75
CA GLU A 118 6.40 13.22 -17.49
C GLU A 118 6.75 11.87 -16.85
N ILE A 119 7.80 11.20 -17.34
CA ILE A 119 8.38 10.03 -16.69
C ILE A 119 9.23 10.50 -15.52
N VAL A 120 8.92 10.03 -14.32
CA VAL A 120 9.58 10.47 -13.10
C VAL A 120 10.36 9.31 -12.49
N HIS A 121 11.65 9.55 -12.19
CA HIS A 121 12.51 8.57 -11.54
C HIS A 121 13.35 9.23 -10.44
N GLY A 122 12.98 9.01 -9.17
CA GLY A 122 13.68 9.56 -8.00
C GLY A 122 13.54 11.07 -7.81
N LYS A 123 12.57 11.72 -8.45
CA LYS A 123 12.29 13.14 -8.27
C LYS A 123 11.38 13.36 -7.05
N MET A 124 11.65 14.45 -6.34
CA MET A 124 10.78 14.92 -5.28
C MET A 124 9.56 15.64 -5.87
N GLY A 125 8.42 15.51 -5.19
CA GLY A 125 7.21 16.28 -5.46
C GLY A 125 6.61 16.80 -4.17
N MET A 126 5.92 17.95 -4.24
CA MET A 126 5.20 18.52 -3.11
C MET A 126 3.78 17.95 -3.11
N MET A 127 3.44 17.18 -2.07
CA MET A 127 2.15 16.52 -1.91
C MET A 127 1.18 17.46 -1.21
N HIS A 128 0.24 18.04 -1.95
CA HIS A 128 -0.86 18.82 -1.41
C HIS A 128 -1.99 17.85 -1.03
N HIS A 129 -2.41 17.83 0.23
CA HIS A 129 -3.40 16.87 0.72
C HIS A 129 -4.45 17.53 1.63
N LYS A 130 -5.55 16.82 1.85
CA LYS A 130 -6.71 17.30 2.63
C LYS A 130 -6.64 16.94 4.14
N GLY A 131 -5.56 16.31 4.60
CA GLY A 131 -5.41 15.88 6.00
C GLY A 131 -6.32 14.74 6.42
N GLN A 132 -6.77 13.90 5.48
CA GLN A 132 -7.69 12.78 5.71
C GLN A 132 -6.99 11.43 5.54
N GLY A 133 -7.57 10.36 6.13
CA GLY A 133 -7.09 9.00 5.97
C GLY A 133 -5.64 8.85 6.39
N VAL A 134 -4.80 8.35 5.50
CA VAL A 134 -3.36 8.17 5.75
C VAL A 134 -2.59 9.49 5.91
N PHE A 135 -3.18 10.62 5.51
CA PHE A 135 -2.57 11.95 5.63
C PHE A 135 -2.99 12.70 6.91
N ALA A 136 -3.74 12.07 7.82
CA ALA A 136 -4.21 12.72 9.05
C ALA A 136 -3.04 13.24 9.90
N GLY A 137 -3.09 14.52 10.27
CA GLY A 137 -2.08 15.16 11.12
C GLY A 137 -0.75 15.45 10.46
N LEU A 138 -0.61 15.23 9.14
CA LEU A 138 0.59 15.60 8.39
C LEU A 138 0.52 17.07 7.95
N PRO A 139 1.67 17.76 7.81
CA PRO A 139 1.71 19.08 7.20
C PRO A 139 1.38 19.00 5.70
N SER A 140 0.69 20.00 5.17
CA SER A 140 0.42 20.12 3.74
C SER A 140 0.89 21.48 3.22
N PRO A 141 1.73 21.52 2.16
CA PRO A 141 2.32 20.35 1.48
C PRO A 141 3.52 19.74 2.23
N PHE A 142 3.90 18.50 1.85
CA PHE A 142 5.15 17.86 2.24
C PHE A 142 5.86 17.26 1.03
N ALA A 143 7.16 16.99 1.15
CA ALA A 143 7.95 16.45 0.06
C ALA A 143 7.98 14.91 0.07
N ALA A 144 7.77 14.27 -1.10
CA ALA A 144 7.92 12.82 -1.23
C ALA A 144 8.52 12.42 -2.57
N THR A 145 9.16 11.24 -2.58
CA THR A 145 9.86 10.70 -3.74
C THR A 145 8.89 9.99 -4.68
N ARG A 146 9.07 10.21 -5.99
CA ARG A 146 8.26 9.63 -7.05
C ARG A 146 9.10 8.80 -8.01
N TYR A 147 8.57 7.62 -8.40
CA TYR A 147 9.17 6.69 -9.38
C TYR A 147 8.07 6.13 -10.27
N HIS A 148 7.42 6.95 -11.11
CA HIS A 148 6.31 6.48 -11.92
C HIS A 148 6.32 7.05 -13.33
N SER A 149 5.89 6.23 -14.29
CA SER A 149 5.58 6.60 -15.69
C SER A 149 4.09 6.52 -15.99
N LEU A 150 3.31 5.95 -15.06
CA LEU A 150 1.87 5.81 -15.14
C LEU A 150 1.21 6.55 -13.97
N ILE A 151 -0.04 6.96 -14.19
CA ILE A 151 -0.90 7.66 -13.22
C ILE A 151 -2.34 7.19 -13.37
N VAL A 152 -3.14 7.34 -12.34
CA VAL A 152 -4.60 7.22 -12.44
C VAL A 152 -5.15 8.45 -13.14
N ASP A 153 -5.93 8.24 -14.19
CA ASP A 153 -6.55 9.32 -14.98
C ASP A 153 -7.70 9.96 -14.21
N ARG A 154 -7.54 11.26 -13.92
CA ARG A 154 -8.55 12.06 -13.21
C ARG A 154 -9.89 12.08 -13.93
N ALA A 155 -9.90 12.09 -15.27
CA ALA A 155 -11.12 12.18 -16.06
C ALA A 155 -12.00 10.92 -15.98
N THR A 156 -11.41 9.80 -15.58
CA THR A 156 -12.10 8.50 -15.46
C THR A 156 -12.24 8.03 -14.01
N LEU A 157 -11.87 8.86 -13.03
CA LEU A 157 -11.95 8.49 -11.63
C LEU A 157 -13.41 8.23 -11.23
N PRO A 158 -13.75 7.02 -10.71
CA PRO A 158 -15.12 6.70 -10.32
C PRO A 158 -15.54 7.45 -9.05
N ASP A 159 -16.85 7.72 -8.92
CA ASP A 159 -17.42 8.49 -7.82
C ASP A 159 -17.17 7.89 -6.42
N CYS A 160 -16.97 6.58 -6.35
CA CYS A 160 -16.67 5.89 -5.07
C CYS A 160 -15.26 6.18 -4.54
N LEU A 161 -14.36 6.73 -5.38
CA LEU A 161 -13.01 7.11 -4.98
C LEU A 161 -12.92 8.63 -4.79
N GLU A 162 -12.16 9.03 -3.77
CA GLU A 162 -11.85 10.43 -3.48
C GLU A 162 -10.35 10.68 -3.62
N ILE A 163 -10.01 11.83 -4.25
CA ILE A 163 -8.63 12.31 -4.30
C ILE A 163 -8.28 12.92 -2.95
N THR A 164 -7.29 12.34 -2.28
CA THR A 164 -6.82 12.77 -0.96
C THR A 164 -5.51 13.56 -1.01
N ALA A 165 -4.71 13.35 -2.06
CA ALA A 165 -3.50 14.14 -2.33
C ALA A 165 -3.28 14.33 -3.83
N GLU A 166 -2.64 15.44 -4.20
CA GLU A 166 -2.28 15.78 -5.58
C GLU A 166 -1.03 16.67 -5.64
N LEU A 167 -0.42 16.74 -6.81
CA LEU A 167 0.59 17.74 -7.13
C LEU A 167 -0.08 19.06 -7.55
N GLU A 168 0.71 20.12 -7.65
CA GLU A 168 0.23 21.44 -8.10
C GLU A 168 -0.37 21.41 -9.53
N ASP A 169 0.13 20.51 -10.40
CA ASP A 169 -0.38 20.29 -11.76
C ASP A 169 -1.66 19.44 -11.80
N GLY A 170 -2.18 19.03 -10.65
CA GLY A 170 -3.38 18.20 -10.52
C GLY A 170 -3.13 16.70 -10.70
N THR A 171 -1.90 16.24 -10.85
CA THR A 171 -1.60 14.80 -10.88
C THR A 171 -2.00 14.14 -9.55
N ILE A 172 -2.81 13.10 -9.62
CA ILE A 172 -3.30 12.38 -8.43
C ILE A 172 -2.14 11.68 -7.73
N MET A 173 -1.96 11.98 -6.44
CA MET A 173 -0.93 11.41 -5.58
C MET A 173 -1.49 10.61 -4.42
N GLY A 174 -2.77 10.72 -4.14
CA GLY A 174 -3.46 9.95 -3.10
C GLY A 174 -4.92 9.71 -3.46
N LEU A 175 -5.38 8.51 -3.18
CA LEU A 175 -6.79 8.09 -3.32
C LEU A 175 -7.26 7.40 -2.04
N GLN A 176 -8.55 7.50 -1.76
CA GLN A 176 -9.24 6.64 -0.80
C GLN A 176 -10.63 6.28 -1.31
N HIS A 177 -11.13 5.13 -0.91
CA HIS A 177 -12.55 4.80 -1.10
C HIS A 177 -13.38 5.59 -0.06
N ARG A 178 -14.56 6.09 -0.46
CA ARG A 178 -15.39 6.93 0.41
C ARG A 178 -15.95 6.20 1.62
N ASP A 179 -16.30 4.92 1.45
CA ASP A 179 -17.01 4.12 2.45
C ASP A 179 -16.19 2.95 3.00
N LEU A 180 -15.11 2.55 2.30
CA LEU A 180 -14.29 1.40 2.66
C LEU A 180 -12.89 1.84 3.12
N PRO A 181 -12.21 1.04 3.97
CA PRO A 181 -10.88 1.39 4.46
C PRO A 181 -9.77 1.10 3.44
N LEU A 182 -9.95 1.58 2.20
CA LEU A 182 -9.02 1.36 1.10
C LEU A 182 -8.35 2.68 0.73
N HIS A 183 -7.03 2.68 0.75
CA HIS A 183 -6.18 3.84 0.52
C HIS A 183 -5.12 3.56 -0.53
N GLY A 184 -4.67 4.58 -1.23
CA GLY A 184 -3.57 4.47 -2.17
C GLY A 184 -2.73 5.74 -2.24
N VAL A 185 -1.42 5.60 -2.35
CA VAL A 185 -0.46 6.69 -2.57
C VAL A 185 0.41 6.40 -3.79
N GLN A 186 0.52 7.36 -4.72
CA GLN A 186 1.29 7.20 -5.96
C GLN A 186 2.80 7.34 -5.73
N PHE A 187 3.20 8.06 -4.71
CA PHE A 187 4.60 8.26 -4.30
C PHE A 187 5.06 7.13 -3.36
N HIS A 188 6.34 7.18 -2.96
CA HIS A 188 6.99 6.15 -2.15
C HIS A 188 7.20 6.62 -0.70
N PRO A 189 6.28 6.33 0.24
CA PRO A 189 6.43 6.72 1.64
C PRO A 189 7.61 6.01 2.33
N GLU A 190 8.02 4.86 1.83
CA GLU A 190 9.13 4.04 2.33
C GLU A 190 10.51 4.52 1.87
N SER A 191 10.57 5.53 0.99
CA SER A 191 11.81 6.14 0.59
C SER A 191 12.35 7.02 1.71
N ILE A 192 13.64 6.88 2.05
CA ILE A 192 14.32 7.71 3.06
C ILE A 192 14.26 9.22 2.74
N ARG A 193 13.98 9.57 1.48
CA ARG A 193 13.87 10.97 1.03
C ARG A 193 12.43 11.49 1.11
N SER A 194 11.47 10.64 1.45
CA SER A 194 10.07 11.05 1.63
C SER A 194 9.85 11.47 3.07
N ASP A 195 9.25 12.65 3.24
CA ASP A 195 8.87 13.11 4.56
C ASP A 195 7.69 12.29 5.10
N HIS A 196 7.63 12.14 6.42
CA HIS A 196 6.48 11.60 7.16
C HIS A 196 6.06 10.16 6.80
N GLY A 197 6.92 9.35 6.16
CA GLY A 197 6.57 8.00 5.73
C GLY A 197 6.09 7.10 6.88
N HIS A 198 6.79 7.06 8.01
CA HIS A 198 6.39 6.30 9.20
C HIS A 198 5.02 6.75 9.73
N GLN A 199 4.78 8.06 9.83
CA GLN A 199 3.49 8.56 10.33
C GLN A 199 2.33 8.19 9.41
N MET A 200 2.53 8.22 8.10
CA MET A 200 1.53 7.81 7.12
C MET A 200 1.18 6.32 7.27
N LEU A 201 2.20 5.46 7.40
CA LEU A 201 2.00 4.03 7.65
C LEU A 201 1.35 3.79 9.02
N GLN A 202 1.71 4.57 10.06
CA GLN A 202 1.04 4.51 11.36
C GLN A 202 -0.45 4.89 11.25
N ASN A 203 -0.79 5.92 10.45
CA ASN A 203 -2.18 6.29 10.20
C ASN A 203 -2.96 5.15 9.52
N PHE A 204 -2.35 4.44 8.57
CA PHE A 204 -2.95 3.23 8.01
C PHE A 204 -3.15 2.14 9.09
N LEU A 205 -2.13 1.86 9.90
CA LEU A 205 -2.21 0.87 10.98
C LEU A 205 -3.30 1.19 12.01
N ASN A 206 -3.59 2.47 12.25
CA ASN A 206 -4.67 2.87 13.16
C ASN A 206 -6.07 2.49 12.63
N ASN A 207 -6.22 2.34 11.30
CA ASN A 207 -7.45 1.88 10.66
C ASN A 207 -7.53 0.34 10.59
N VAL A 208 -6.42 -0.35 10.83
CA VAL A 208 -6.37 -1.81 10.87
C VAL A 208 -6.99 -2.30 12.17
N LYS A 209 -8.19 -2.90 12.09
CA LYS A 209 -8.88 -3.42 13.27
C LYS A 209 -8.10 -4.59 13.87
N VAL A 210 -7.94 -4.60 15.18
CA VAL A 210 -7.51 -5.80 15.90
C VAL A 210 -8.71 -6.75 15.89
N PRO A 211 -8.58 -8.00 15.40
CA PRO A 211 -9.63 -8.99 15.61
C PRO A 211 -9.91 -9.13 17.11
N ALA A 212 -11.18 -9.06 17.47
CA ALA A 212 -11.62 -9.20 18.84
C ALA A 212 -11.36 -10.63 19.40
#